data_5a6b87f877d56f459068d551c4b4adb4
#
_entry.id   5a6b87f877d56f459068d551c4b4adb4
#
_cell.length_a   1.000
_cell.length_b   1.000
_cell.length_c   1.000
_cell.angle_alpha   90.00
_cell.angle_beta   90.00
_cell.angle_gamma   90.00
#
_symmetry.space_group_name_H-M   'P 1'
#
loop_
_entity.id
_entity.type
_entity.pdbx_description
1 polymer ?
#
loop_
_entity_poly.entity_id
_entity_poly.type
_entity_poly.pdbx_seq_one_letter_code
_entity_poly.pdbx_strand_id
1 'polypeptide(L)'
;MAENKRDYYEVLGVSKGASHDEIKKAYRKLAMKYHPDRNPDDKTAEEKFKEVGEAYEILSDDDKRSRYDQFGFAGVDPNYGAGQGGAGFGGGFGGFGDFGDFGDIFGSFFGGGGSRASNANAPRRDENVMSRLELTFEEAAFGCEKEVGALRIENCSGCNGTGSADGVIETCATCRGSGQVRTTQNFMGMQMQSTAACPQCGGKGKTIKTPCTTCKGKGKVRRTQKIKVKVPAGVDQGQSVRVRGEGCVGSNGGPNGDLLVEIYIKRHPIFTRRGMDVLCEVPITFTQAALGAEIQVPTLDGQVTYDLPEGTQTGTTFTIAGKGIPEVNNPRRRGNQRFTVVVETPTKLSKEQKELLRQLDGTLEVTPKRKKFFDTIKDLFD
;
A
#
# COMPACT_ATOMS: atom_id res chain seq x y z
N MET A 1 -12.26 5.81 47.24
CA MET A 1 -13.71 5.60 47.06
C MET A 1 -13.85 4.52 45.99
N ALA A 2 -14.41 3.35 46.34
CA ALA A 2 -14.58 2.26 45.39
C ALA A 2 -15.59 2.70 44.33
N GLU A 3 -15.13 2.88 43.11
CA GLU A 3 -16.05 3.06 41.95
C GLU A 3 -16.94 1.85 41.87
N ASN A 4 -18.25 2.07 41.84
CA ASN A 4 -19.27 1.04 41.76
C ASN A 4 -19.29 0.50 40.33
N LYS A 5 -18.31 -0.34 39.97
CA LYS A 5 -18.20 -0.97 38.63
C LYS A 5 -19.41 -1.88 38.43
N ARG A 6 -20.10 -1.76 37.29
CA ARG A 6 -21.23 -2.63 36.90
C ARG A 6 -20.72 -4.03 36.58
N ASP A 7 -21.52 -5.05 36.87
CA ASP A 7 -21.20 -6.45 36.53
C ASP A 7 -20.94 -6.58 35.00
N TYR A 8 -19.89 -7.27 34.62
CA TYR A 8 -19.48 -7.42 33.22
C TYR A 8 -20.55 -8.11 32.36
N TYR A 9 -21.34 -9.04 32.93
CA TYR A 9 -22.47 -9.65 32.25
C TYR A 9 -23.59 -8.63 31.99
N GLU A 10 -23.85 -7.73 32.94
CA GLU A 10 -24.81 -6.64 32.78
C GLU A 10 -24.31 -5.61 31.75
N VAL A 11 -23.02 -5.30 31.72
CA VAL A 11 -22.42 -4.37 30.75
C VAL A 11 -22.63 -4.89 29.32
N LEU A 12 -22.43 -6.19 29.09
CA LEU A 12 -22.66 -6.81 27.79
C LEU A 12 -24.15 -7.14 27.52
N GLY A 13 -25.00 -7.11 28.56
CA GLY A 13 -26.42 -7.47 28.46
C GLY A 13 -26.63 -8.95 28.19
N VAL A 14 -25.81 -9.83 28.77
CA VAL A 14 -25.88 -11.29 28.64
C VAL A 14 -26.03 -11.96 30.01
N SER A 15 -26.53 -13.19 30.06
CA SER A 15 -26.61 -13.96 31.29
C SER A 15 -25.27 -14.54 31.73
N LYS A 16 -25.08 -14.86 33.03
CA LYS A 16 -23.86 -15.50 33.55
C LYS A 16 -23.52 -16.86 32.92
N GLY A 17 -24.52 -17.52 32.32
CA GLY A 17 -24.35 -18.78 31.58
C GLY A 17 -24.17 -18.63 30.08
N ALA A 18 -24.01 -17.42 29.56
CA ALA A 18 -23.92 -17.16 28.13
C ALA A 18 -22.71 -17.87 27.49
N SER A 19 -22.91 -18.39 26.29
CA SER A 19 -21.86 -19.01 25.49
C SER A 19 -20.87 -17.95 24.94
N HIS A 20 -19.67 -18.39 24.55
CA HIS A 20 -18.67 -17.51 23.92
C HIS A 20 -19.20 -16.79 22.69
N ASP A 21 -20.05 -17.47 21.89
CA ASP A 21 -20.65 -16.86 20.70
C ASP A 21 -21.66 -15.77 21.03
N GLU A 22 -22.43 -15.95 22.10
CA GLU A 22 -23.38 -14.92 22.58
C GLU A 22 -22.64 -13.70 23.13
N ILE A 23 -21.60 -13.92 23.93
CA ILE A 23 -20.73 -12.86 24.45
C ILE A 23 -20.10 -12.06 23.30
N LYS A 24 -19.54 -12.76 22.30
CA LYS A 24 -18.94 -12.16 21.11
C LYS A 24 -19.93 -11.37 20.28
N LYS A 25 -21.16 -11.87 20.12
CA LYS A 25 -22.24 -11.21 19.37
C LYS A 25 -22.72 -9.94 20.09
N ALA A 26 -22.89 -10.02 21.41
CA ALA A 26 -23.27 -8.87 22.24
C ALA A 26 -22.21 -7.77 22.19
N TYR A 27 -20.93 -8.15 22.35
CA TYR A 27 -19.80 -7.23 22.23
C TYR A 27 -19.80 -6.50 20.89
N ARG A 28 -19.89 -7.23 19.75
CA ARG A 28 -19.88 -6.60 18.42
C ARG A 28 -21.01 -5.59 18.25
N LYS A 29 -22.20 -5.92 18.75
CA LYS A 29 -23.37 -5.02 18.67
C LYS A 29 -23.14 -3.73 19.46
N LEU A 30 -22.62 -3.83 20.68
CA LEU A 30 -22.37 -2.68 21.55
C LEU A 30 -21.15 -1.86 21.09
N ALA A 31 -20.09 -2.51 20.64
CA ALA A 31 -18.90 -1.85 20.08
C ALA A 31 -19.24 -1.03 18.83
N MET A 32 -20.09 -1.55 17.94
CA MET A 32 -20.57 -0.79 16.78
C MET A 32 -21.49 0.39 17.19
N LYS A 33 -22.26 0.24 18.28
CA LYS A 33 -23.16 1.28 18.77
C LYS A 33 -22.40 2.46 19.39
N TYR A 34 -21.35 2.16 20.17
CA TYR A 34 -20.57 3.15 20.92
C TYR A 34 -19.21 3.48 20.29
N HIS A 35 -19.01 3.10 19.01
CA HIS A 35 -17.75 3.36 18.31
C HIS A 35 -17.45 4.87 18.22
N PRO A 36 -16.22 5.32 18.48
CA PRO A 36 -15.87 6.74 18.46
C PRO A 36 -16.11 7.39 17.09
N ASP A 37 -15.89 6.67 15.97
CA ASP A 37 -16.15 7.20 14.62
C ASP A 37 -17.65 7.46 14.36
N ARG A 38 -18.54 6.80 15.08
CA ARG A 38 -19.99 6.97 14.94
C ARG A 38 -20.60 7.94 15.95
N ASN A 39 -19.87 8.20 17.03
CA ASN A 39 -20.25 9.11 18.11
C ASN A 39 -19.09 10.06 18.42
N PRO A 40 -18.68 10.91 17.46
CA PRO A 40 -17.62 11.87 17.67
C PRO A 40 -18.05 12.84 18.80
N ASP A 41 -17.14 13.10 19.74
CA ASP A 41 -17.31 14.02 20.88
C ASP A 41 -18.33 13.61 21.98
N ASP A 42 -18.90 12.40 21.94
CA ASP A 42 -19.76 11.87 23.02
C ASP A 42 -18.93 11.11 24.07
N LYS A 43 -18.55 11.80 25.15
CA LYS A 43 -17.80 11.22 26.28
C LYS A 43 -18.51 10.03 26.91
N THR A 44 -19.86 10.02 26.93
CA THR A 44 -20.61 8.91 27.51
C THR A 44 -20.60 7.68 26.63
N ALA A 45 -20.52 7.84 25.31
CA ALA A 45 -20.30 6.74 24.39
C ALA A 45 -18.88 6.18 24.50
N GLU A 46 -17.87 7.03 24.69
CA GLU A 46 -16.48 6.62 24.91
C GLU A 46 -16.32 5.81 26.20
N GLU A 47 -16.93 6.25 27.32
CA GLU A 47 -16.91 5.53 28.59
C GLU A 47 -17.56 4.15 28.45
N LYS A 48 -18.76 4.09 27.84
CA LYS A 48 -19.44 2.82 27.58
C LYS A 48 -18.67 1.90 26.64
N PHE A 49 -17.98 2.44 25.66
CA PHE A 49 -17.11 1.65 24.76
C PHE A 49 -15.96 1.01 25.53
N LYS A 50 -15.33 1.74 26.46
CA LYS A 50 -14.28 1.23 27.35
C LYS A 50 -14.81 0.13 28.27
N GLU A 51 -15.95 0.35 28.93
CA GLU A 51 -16.61 -0.65 29.79
C GLU A 51 -16.95 -1.95 29.04
N VAL A 52 -17.48 -1.83 27.82
CA VAL A 52 -17.84 -2.96 26.95
C VAL A 52 -16.57 -3.73 26.51
N GLY A 53 -15.48 -3.02 26.24
CA GLY A 53 -14.18 -3.62 25.91
C GLY A 53 -13.59 -4.40 27.09
N GLU A 54 -13.58 -3.82 28.30
CA GLU A 54 -13.11 -4.47 29.54
C GLU A 54 -13.94 -5.72 29.85
N ALA A 55 -15.26 -5.62 29.76
CA ALA A 55 -16.16 -6.75 29.99
C ALA A 55 -15.90 -7.90 28.99
N TYR A 56 -15.71 -7.60 27.72
CA TYR A 56 -15.41 -8.62 26.73
C TYR A 56 -14.07 -9.28 26.92
N GLU A 57 -13.01 -8.51 27.29
CA GLU A 57 -11.69 -9.06 27.59
C GLU A 57 -11.72 -10.11 28.69
N ILE A 58 -12.48 -9.86 29.74
CA ILE A 58 -12.58 -10.78 30.89
C ILE A 58 -13.48 -11.98 30.56
N LEU A 59 -14.61 -11.77 29.92
CA LEU A 59 -15.59 -12.83 29.68
C LEU A 59 -15.31 -13.68 28.45
N SER A 60 -14.39 -13.28 27.56
CA SER A 60 -13.98 -14.05 26.39
C SER A 60 -12.88 -15.07 26.67
N ASP A 61 -12.21 -14.98 27.78
CA ASP A 61 -11.15 -15.88 28.23
C ASP A 61 -11.67 -16.77 29.35
N ASP A 62 -11.62 -18.09 29.17
CA ASP A 62 -12.18 -19.06 30.15
C ASP A 62 -11.53 -18.97 31.53
N ASP A 63 -10.22 -18.71 31.59
CA ASP A 63 -9.49 -18.60 32.86
C ASP A 63 -9.84 -17.30 33.58
N LYS A 64 -9.91 -16.18 32.88
CA LYS A 64 -10.31 -14.88 33.43
C LYS A 64 -11.77 -14.90 33.85
N ARG A 65 -12.65 -15.46 33.02
CA ARG A 65 -14.06 -15.63 33.32
C ARG A 65 -14.28 -16.45 34.58
N SER A 66 -13.60 -17.60 34.71
CA SER A 66 -13.70 -18.45 35.89
C SER A 66 -13.25 -17.73 37.18
N ARG A 67 -12.20 -16.91 37.10
CA ARG A 67 -11.74 -16.08 38.24
C ARG A 67 -12.73 -14.97 38.55
N TYR A 68 -13.27 -14.34 37.54
CA TYR A 68 -14.32 -13.32 37.73
C TYR A 68 -15.57 -13.91 38.35
N ASP A 69 -16.00 -15.10 37.93
CA ASP A 69 -17.18 -15.78 38.46
C ASP A 69 -17.00 -16.23 39.93
N GLN A 70 -15.74 -16.55 40.34
CA GLN A 70 -15.42 -16.97 41.73
C GLN A 70 -15.13 -15.80 42.67
N PHE A 71 -14.43 -14.78 42.23
CA PHE A 71 -13.88 -13.72 43.08
C PHE A 71 -14.37 -12.31 42.68
N GLY A 72 -15.25 -12.20 41.71
CA GLY A 72 -15.73 -10.91 41.19
C GLY A 72 -14.58 -10.06 40.63
N PHE A 73 -14.68 -8.74 40.72
CA PHE A 73 -13.67 -7.81 40.25
C PHE A 73 -12.29 -8.03 40.90
N ALA A 74 -12.24 -8.49 42.15
CA ALA A 74 -11.00 -8.79 42.85
C ALA A 74 -10.19 -9.91 42.18
N GLY A 75 -10.84 -10.86 41.51
CA GLY A 75 -10.17 -11.99 40.83
C GLY A 75 -9.47 -11.61 39.52
N VAL A 76 -9.78 -10.42 38.98
CA VAL A 76 -9.27 -9.94 37.68
C VAL A 76 -8.53 -8.59 37.78
N ASP A 77 -8.41 -8.01 39.01
CA ASP A 77 -7.66 -6.80 39.24
C ASP A 77 -6.14 -7.12 39.24
N PRO A 78 -5.34 -6.47 38.39
CA PRO A 78 -3.89 -6.67 38.32
C PRO A 78 -3.15 -6.35 39.65
N ASN A 79 -3.74 -5.49 40.48
CA ASN A 79 -3.14 -5.06 41.73
C ASN A 79 -3.48 -5.94 42.93
N TYR A 80 -4.48 -6.81 42.85
CA TYR A 80 -4.93 -7.61 44.01
C TYR A 80 -3.97 -8.79 44.33
N GLY A 81 -3.10 -9.19 43.40
CA GLY A 81 -2.14 -10.29 43.56
C GLY A 81 -0.73 -9.89 43.99
N ALA A 82 -0.41 -8.59 44.12
CA ALA A 82 0.96 -8.11 44.41
C ALA A 82 1.34 -8.11 45.89
N GLY A 83 0.45 -8.54 46.79
CA GLY A 83 0.60 -8.36 48.27
C GLY A 83 0.91 -9.61 49.06
N GLN A 84 0.94 -10.83 48.60
CA GLN A 84 1.34 -11.99 49.40
C GLN A 84 1.76 -13.20 48.56
N GLY A 85 3.07 -13.34 48.36
CA GLY A 85 3.75 -14.61 48.11
C GLY A 85 3.49 -15.35 46.83
N GLY A 86 4.41 -15.27 45.88
CA GLY A 86 4.78 -16.43 45.07
C GLY A 86 4.27 -16.47 43.65
N ALA A 87 5.26 -16.56 42.79
CA ALA A 87 5.24 -17.15 41.45
C ALA A 87 4.55 -16.35 40.33
N GLY A 88 5.38 -15.64 39.58
CA GLY A 88 5.31 -15.22 38.22
C GLY A 88 4.13 -15.66 37.36
N PHE A 89 3.23 -14.75 37.06
CA PHE A 89 2.33 -14.91 35.96
C PHE A 89 2.58 -13.82 34.88
N GLY A 90 3.77 -13.91 34.29
CA GLY A 90 4.18 -13.18 33.12
C GLY A 90 4.27 -14.13 31.92
N GLY A 91 3.18 -14.68 31.47
CA GLY A 91 3.25 -15.58 30.34
C GLY A 91 1.89 -15.81 29.70
N GLY A 92 1.70 -15.26 28.51
CA GLY A 92 0.66 -15.77 27.65
C GLY A 92 -0.34 -14.76 27.10
N PHE A 93 0.11 -13.68 26.52
CA PHE A 93 -0.73 -12.88 25.60
C PHE A 93 -0.32 -13.16 24.13
N GLY A 94 -0.48 -14.38 23.73
CA GLY A 94 -0.12 -14.85 22.38
C GLY A 94 -1.21 -15.70 21.74
N GLY A 95 -2.41 -15.10 21.51
CA GLY A 95 -3.47 -15.90 20.93
C GLY A 95 -4.64 -15.10 20.37
N PHE A 96 -4.37 -13.96 19.72
CA PHE A 96 -5.41 -13.26 18.99
C PHE A 96 -4.90 -12.88 17.59
N GLY A 97 -4.81 -13.88 16.73
CA GLY A 97 -4.34 -13.77 15.35
C GLY A 97 -5.44 -13.56 14.34
N ASP A 98 -6.47 -12.72 14.59
CA ASP A 98 -7.44 -12.40 13.52
C ASP A 98 -8.16 -11.04 13.67
N PHE A 99 -7.68 -10.14 14.54
CA PHE A 99 -8.14 -8.75 14.59
C PHE A 99 -6.92 -7.81 14.63
N GLY A 100 -6.27 -7.69 13.48
CA GLY A 100 -4.94 -7.10 13.29
C GLY A 100 -4.80 -5.60 13.52
N ASP A 101 -5.77 -4.87 14.06
CA ASP A 101 -5.64 -3.41 14.22
C ASP A 101 -6.04 -2.87 15.61
N PHE A 102 -6.76 -3.64 16.41
CA PHE A 102 -7.20 -3.20 17.73
C PHE A 102 -6.25 -3.56 18.88
N GLY A 103 -5.43 -4.59 18.72
CA GLY A 103 -4.47 -5.04 19.73
C GLY A 103 -3.33 -4.05 19.97
N ASP A 104 -2.90 -3.34 18.94
CA ASP A 104 -1.78 -2.39 19.02
C ASP A 104 -2.19 -1.05 19.66
N ILE A 105 -3.43 -0.62 19.47
CA ILE A 105 -3.93 0.63 20.05
C ILE A 105 -4.22 0.45 21.55
N PHE A 106 -4.79 -0.70 21.94
CA PHE A 106 -5.11 -0.98 23.34
C PHE A 106 -3.86 -1.32 24.16
N GLY A 107 -2.91 -2.06 23.58
CA GLY A 107 -1.61 -2.34 24.19
C GLY A 107 -0.75 -1.09 24.40
N SER A 108 -0.91 -0.07 23.58
CA SER A 108 -0.21 1.22 23.70
C SER A 108 -0.82 2.14 24.77
N PHE A 109 -2.12 2.02 25.02
CA PHE A 109 -2.84 2.92 25.94
C PHE A 109 -2.93 2.39 27.38
N PHE A 110 -3.00 1.06 27.56
CA PHE A 110 -3.13 0.40 28.86
C PHE A 110 -1.88 -0.36 29.34
N GLY A 111 -0.94 -0.63 28.45
CA GLY A 111 0.33 -1.28 28.78
C GLY A 111 1.36 -0.28 29.28
N GLY A 112 1.23 0.14 30.53
CA GLY A 112 2.25 0.96 31.18
C GLY A 112 3.65 0.37 31.00
N GLY A 113 4.52 1.06 30.21
CA GLY A 113 5.96 1.15 30.37
C GLY A 113 6.80 -0.12 30.49
N GLY A 114 6.40 -1.23 29.90
CA GLY A 114 7.27 -2.39 29.71
C GLY A 114 7.86 -2.39 28.31
N SER A 115 8.90 -1.62 28.02
CA SER A 115 9.71 -1.84 26.83
C SER A 115 10.19 -3.29 26.87
N ARG A 116 9.56 -4.16 26.03
CA ARG A 116 10.15 -5.46 25.70
C ARG A 116 11.57 -5.15 25.26
N ALA A 117 12.54 -5.52 26.08
CA ALA A 117 13.94 -5.46 25.70
C ALA A 117 14.06 -6.32 24.43
N SER A 118 13.93 -5.66 23.27
CA SER A 118 14.08 -6.34 22.02
C SER A 118 15.50 -6.85 22.00
N ASN A 119 15.66 -8.16 21.96
CA ASN A 119 16.97 -8.78 21.82
C ASN A 119 17.66 -8.13 20.62
N ALA A 120 18.67 -7.31 20.87
CA ALA A 120 19.42 -6.60 19.84
C ALA A 120 20.04 -7.56 18.81
N ASN A 121 20.19 -8.82 19.19
CA ASN A 121 20.73 -9.91 18.35
C ASN A 121 19.65 -10.80 17.71
N ALA A 122 18.36 -10.50 17.86
CA ALA A 122 17.32 -11.26 17.18
C ALA A 122 17.40 -11.06 15.65
N PRO A 123 17.12 -12.11 14.84
CA PRO A 123 17.00 -11.96 13.39
C PRO A 123 15.95 -10.91 13.06
N ARG A 124 16.32 -9.91 12.26
CA ARG A 124 15.42 -8.84 11.83
C ARG A 124 15.42 -8.75 10.32
N ARG A 125 14.21 -8.62 9.77
CA ARG A 125 14.06 -8.23 8.37
C ARG A 125 14.54 -6.78 8.21
N ASP A 126 15.31 -6.51 7.16
CA ASP A 126 15.79 -5.16 6.87
C ASP A 126 14.80 -4.41 5.96
N GLU A 127 15.17 -3.17 5.62
CA GLU A 127 14.33 -2.25 4.87
C GLU A 127 14.07 -2.71 3.44
N ASN A 128 12.90 -2.34 2.93
CA ASN A 128 12.58 -2.48 1.53
C ASN A 128 13.35 -1.42 0.73
N VAL A 129 13.73 -1.77 -0.50
CA VAL A 129 14.37 -0.86 -1.44
C VAL A 129 13.33 -0.38 -2.42
N MET A 130 13.30 0.92 -2.68
CA MET A 130 12.47 1.51 -3.72
C MET A 130 13.33 1.79 -4.97
N SER A 131 12.80 1.47 -6.13
CA SER A 131 13.40 1.81 -7.42
C SER A 131 12.31 2.24 -8.40
N ARG A 132 12.70 2.94 -9.48
CA ARG A 132 11.78 3.41 -10.51
C ARG A 132 12.05 2.70 -11.81
N LEU A 133 10.99 2.36 -12.54
CA LEU A 133 11.07 1.74 -13.85
C LEU A 133 10.23 2.52 -14.85
N GLU A 134 10.86 3.01 -15.89
CA GLU A 134 10.19 3.66 -17.00
C GLU A 134 9.79 2.64 -18.06
N LEU A 135 8.52 2.66 -18.41
CA LEU A 135 7.90 1.80 -19.44
C LEU A 135 7.39 2.66 -20.60
N THR A 136 7.36 2.08 -21.78
CA THR A 136 6.54 2.62 -22.88
C THR A 136 5.06 2.29 -22.63
N PHE A 137 4.19 2.90 -23.39
CA PHE A 137 2.75 2.66 -23.27
C PHE A 137 2.38 1.20 -23.61
N GLU A 138 3.01 0.65 -24.62
CA GLU A 138 2.84 -0.74 -25.08
C GLU A 138 3.37 -1.74 -24.05
N GLU A 139 4.56 -1.45 -23.46
CA GLU A 139 5.13 -2.30 -22.42
C GLU A 139 4.23 -2.36 -21.17
N ALA A 140 3.60 -1.24 -20.82
CA ALA A 140 2.64 -1.21 -19.72
C ALA A 140 1.34 -1.95 -20.07
N ALA A 141 0.89 -1.86 -21.33
CA ALA A 141 -0.32 -2.54 -21.81
C ALA A 141 -0.15 -4.06 -21.87
N PHE A 142 0.96 -4.54 -22.46
CA PHE A 142 1.17 -5.97 -22.72
C PHE A 142 2.00 -6.68 -21.63
N GLY A 143 2.64 -5.91 -20.74
CA GLY A 143 3.62 -6.43 -19.82
C GLY A 143 4.98 -6.66 -20.45
N CYS A 144 6.01 -6.69 -19.64
CA CYS A 144 7.38 -6.89 -20.10
C CYS A 144 8.28 -7.44 -19.00
N GLU A 145 9.45 -7.89 -19.36
CA GLU A 145 10.54 -8.17 -18.43
C GLU A 145 11.67 -7.14 -18.65
N LYS A 146 11.99 -6.40 -17.60
CA LYS A 146 13.08 -5.39 -17.65
C LYS A 146 14.01 -5.51 -16.47
N GLU A 147 15.26 -5.09 -16.69
CA GLU A 147 16.26 -4.99 -15.63
C GLU A 147 16.18 -3.62 -14.98
N VAL A 148 16.14 -3.62 -13.65
CA VAL A 148 16.11 -2.42 -12.82
C VAL A 148 17.36 -2.40 -11.95
N GLY A 149 18.07 -1.27 -11.92
CA GLY A 149 19.17 -1.04 -10.99
C GLY A 149 18.63 -0.71 -9.60
N ALA A 150 18.88 -1.57 -8.62
CA ALA A 150 18.52 -1.33 -7.23
C ALA A 150 19.78 -1.13 -6.38
N LEU A 151 19.86 0.01 -5.70
CA LEU A 151 20.91 0.28 -4.72
C LEU A 151 20.51 -0.36 -3.39
N ARG A 152 21.14 -1.48 -3.03
CA ARG A 152 20.82 -2.21 -1.82
C ARG A 152 22.04 -2.48 -0.94
N ILE A 153 21.78 -2.81 0.30
CA ILE A 153 22.80 -3.26 1.24
C ILE A 153 22.90 -4.78 1.12
N GLU A 154 24.09 -5.27 0.81
CA GLU A 154 24.40 -6.69 0.68
C GLU A 154 25.47 -7.12 1.70
N ASN A 155 25.58 -8.42 1.95
CA ASN A 155 26.71 -8.94 2.68
C ASN A 155 28.00 -8.67 1.90
N CYS A 156 29.04 -8.27 2.60
CA CYS A 156 30.33 -8.05 1.98
C CYS A 156 30.88 -9.37 1.43
N SER A 157 31.16 -9.42 0.14
CA SER A 157 31.73 -10.61 -0.52
C SER A 157 33.13 -10.98 -0.01
N GLY A 158 33.90 -10.00 0.49
CA GLY A 158 35.25 -10.25 1.01
C GLY A 158 35.29 -10.91 2.39
N CYS A 159 34.20 -10.84 3.15
CA CYS A 159 34.12 -11.46 4.48
C CYS A 159 32.79 -12.20 4.76
N ASN A 160 31.97 -12.40 3.75
CA ASN A 160 30.67 -13.07 3.85
C ASN A 160 29.77 -12.55 5.00
N GLY A 161 29.81 -11.23 5.24
CA GLY A 161 28.99 -10.59 6.27
C GLY A 161 29.60 -10.56 7.68
N THR A 162 30.74 -11.21 7.90
CA THR A 162 31.38 -11.29 9.22
C THR A 162 32.01 -9.96 9.66
N GLY A 163 32.48 -9.16 8.72
CA GLY A 163 33.28 -7.95 8.98
C GLY A 163 34.75 -8.23 9.25
N SER A 164 35.17 -9.50 9.44
CA SER A 164 36.52 -9.92 9.71
C SER A 164 37.22 -10.37 8.44
N ALA A 165 38.49 -10.03 8.27
CA ALA A 165 39.28 -10.45 7.11
C ALA A 165 39.68 -11.93 7.17
N ASP A 166 39.88 -12.44 8.38
CA ASP A 166 40.23 -13.82 8.69
C ASP A 166 39.05 -14.70 9.06
N GLY A 167 37.84 -14.12 9.05
CA GLY A 167 36.61 -14.81 9.44
C GLY A 167 36.45 -15.03 10.97
N VAL A 168 37.42 -14.66 11.78
CA VAL A 168 37.40 -14.85 13.23
C VAL A 168 36.59 -13.75 13.90
N ILE A 169 35.57 -14.15 14.64
CA ILE A 169 34.71 -13.26 15.43
C ILE A 169 34.81 -13.75 16.87
N GLU A 170 35.21 -12.86 17.78
CA GLU A 170 35.27 -13.16 19.22
C GLU A 170 34.07 -12.57 19.94
N THR A 171 33.57 -13.28 20.93
CA THR A 171 32.54 -12.75 21.82
C THR A 171 33.12 -11.61 22.64
N CYS A 172 32.45 -10.46 22.70
CA CYS A 172 32.93 -9.30 23.47
C CYS A 172 33.08 -9.65 24.97
N ALA A 173 34.27 -9.50 25.52
CA ALA A 173 34.56 -9.86 26.89
C ALA A 173 33.77 -8.99 27.90
N THR A 174 33.53 -7.72 27.59
CA THR A 174 32.85 -6.78 28.47
C THR A 174 31.38 -7.09 28.67
N CYS A 175 30.65 -7.39 27.58
CA CYS A 175 29.21 -7.67 27.61
C CYS A 175 28.86 -9.16 27.47
N ARG A 176 29.84 -10.02 27.32
CA ARG A 176 29.68 -11.48 27.17
C ARG A 176 28.63 -11.85 26.08
N GLY A 177 28.63 -11.07 24.97
CA GLY A 177 27.72 -11.31 23.84
C GLY A 177 26.40 -10.57 23.91
N SER A 178 26.00 -9.95 25.04
CA SER A 178 24.70 -9.28 25.17
C SER A 178 24.61 -7.96 24.36
N GLY A 179 25.73 -7.35 24.00
CA GLY A 179 25.79 -6.05 23.34
C GLY A 179 25.50 -4.87 24.28
N GLN A 180 25.06 -5.13 25.50
CA GLN A 180 24.63 -4.11 26.44
C GLN A 180 25.36 -4.29 27.76
N VAL A 181 25.58 -3.19 28.48
CA VAL A 181 26.11 -3.18 29.83
C VAL A 181 25.12 -2.45 30.76
N ARG A 182 24.93 -2.99 31.95
CA ARG A 182 24.11 -2.34 32.97
C ARG A 182 25.00 -1.40 33.78
N THR A 183 24.62 -0.15 33.81
CA THR A 183 25.31 0.88 34.60
C THR A 183 24.38 1.31 35.73
N THR A 184 24.85 1.19 36.97
CA THR A 184 24.11 1.65 38.14
C THR A 184 24.59 3.07 38.43
N GLN A 185 23.71 4.04 38.37
CA GLN A 185 23.97 5.42 38.75
C GLN A 185 23.21 5.74 40.05
N ASN A 186 23.90 6.29 41.01
CA ASN A 186 23.29 6.79 42.23
C ASN A 186 22.90 8.26 42.04
N PHE A 187 21.59 8.50 41.94
CA PHE A 187 21.04 9.85 41.83
C PHE A 187 20.15 10.12 43.06
N MET A 188 20.48 11.11 43.85
CA MET A 188 19.74 11.53 45.08
C MET A 188 19.41 10.37 46.05
N GLY A 189 20.34 9.43 46.28
CA GLY A 189 20.13 8.31 47.20
C GLY A 189 19.33 7.14 46.62
N MET A 190 18.84 7.22 45.39
CA MET A 190 18.21 6.12 44.67
C MET A 190 19.16 5.52 43.66
N GLN A 191 19.28 4.17 43.65
CA GLN A 191 20.03 3.44 42.64
C GLN A 191 19.18 3.25 41.39
N MET A 192 19.50 4.00 40.33
CA MET A 192 18.92 3.79 39.03
C MET A 192 19.81 2.86 38.20
N GLN A 193 19.26 1.73 37.75
CA GLN A 193 19.92 0.87 36.79
C GLN A 193 19.53 1.31 35.36
N SER A 194 20.51 1.76 34.59
CA SER A 194 20.35 2.06 33.19
C SER A 194 21.08 1.01 32.35
N THR A 195 20.49 0.64 31.18
CA THR A 195 21.11 -0.26 30.25
C THR A 195 21.64 0.58 29.08
N ALA A 196 22.94 0.51 28.83
CA ALA A 196 23.62 1.24 27.75
C ALA A 196 24.27 0.27 26.75
N ALA A 197 24.47 0.72 25.51
CA ALA A 197 25.23 -0.04 24.54
C ALA A 197 26.67 -0.26 25.03
N CYS A 198 27.17 -1.48 24.88
CA CYS A 198 28.53 -1.81 25.33
C CYS A 198 29.57 -0.95 24.60
N PRO A 199 30.40 -0.17 25.27
CA PRO A 199 31.36 0.75 24.65
C PRO A 199 32.45 0.01 23.84
N GLN A 200 32.82 -1.21 24.22
CA GLN A 200 33.84 -1.99 23.54
C GLN A 200 33.38 -2.52 22.21
N CYS A 201 32.14 -3.02 22.09
CA CYS A 201 31.62 -3.61 20.85
C CYS A 201 30.61 -2.72 20.14
N GLY A 202 30.27 -1.56 20.68
CA GLY A 202 29.28 -0.65 20.12
C GLY A 202 27.90 -1.28 19.97
N GLY A 203 27.48 -2.12 20.89
CA GLY A 203 26.17 -2.80 20.87
C GLY A 203 26.14 -4.12 20.10
N LYS A 204 27.22 -4.51 19.41
CA LYS A 204 27.24 -5.71 18.53
C LYS A 204 27.36 -7.04 19.29
N GLY A 205 27.81 -7.03 20.53
CA GLY A 205 28.08 -8.26 21.31
C GLY A 205 29.33 -9.04 20.88
N LYS A 206 29.95 -8.66 19.76
CA LYS A 206 31.10 -9.34 19.11
C LYS A 206 32.18 -8.33 18.82
N THR A 207 33.46 -8.78 18.85
CA THR A 207 34.63 -7.99 18.50
C THR A 207 35.39 -8.66 17.35
N ILE A 208 36.03 -7.84 16.52
CA ILE A 208 36.79 -8.27 15.34
C ILE A 208 38.20 -7.78 15.53
N LYS A 209 39.22 -8.68 15.49
CA LYS A 209 40.62 -8.32 15.58
C LYS A 209 41.12 -7.72 14.27
N THR A 210 40.85 -8.38 13.17
CA THR A 210 41.32 -8.00 11.83
C THR A 210 40.11 -7.52 10.99
N PRO A 211 39.86 -6.19 10.90
CA PRO A 211 38.71 -5.71 10.12
C PRO A 211 38.90 -5.97 8.62
N CYS A 212 37.86 -6.44 7.94
CA CYS A 212 37.87 -6.64 6.49
C CYS A 212 38.09 -5.32 5.77
N THR A 213 39.03 -5.32 4.83
CA THR A 213 39.45 -4.13 4.06
C THR A 213 38.34 -3.58 3.18
N THR A 214 37.47 -4.45 2.63
CA THR A 214 36.37 -4.07 1.73
C THR A 214 35.24 -3.35 2.48
N CYS A 215 34.78 -3.85 3.62
CA CYS A 215 33.67 -3.27 4.37
C CYS A 215 34.09 -2.49 5.62
N LYS A 216 35.41 -2.44 5.91
CA LYS A 216 35.96 -1.76 7.10
C LYS A 216 35.30 -2.20 8.40
N GLY A 217 35.12 -3.52 8.57
CA GLY A 217 34.54 -4.12 9.77
C GLY A 217 33.00 -4.06 9.87
N LYS A 218 32.30 -3.50 8.86
CA LYS A 218 30.84 -3.39 8.87
C LYS A 218 30.11 -4.68 8.51
N GLY A 219 30.75 -5.58 7.77
CA GLY A 219 30.15 -6.82 7.25
C GLY A 219 29.19 -6.62 6.09
N LYS A 220 28.73 -5.39 5.85
CA LYS A 220 27.76 -5.03 4.82
C LYS A 220 28.33 -3.97 3.89
N VAL A 221 27.95 -3.99 2.62
CA VAL A 221 28.34 -3.02 1.59
C VAL A 221 27.12 -2.55 0.82
N ARG A 222 27.12 -1.31 0.34
CA ARG A 222 26.11 -0.80 -0.58
C ARG A 222 26.56 -1.12 -2.02
N ARG A 223 25.68 -1.75 -2.77
CA ARG A 223 25.95 -2.11 -4.17
C ARG A 223 24.69 -1.92 -5.02
N THR A 224 24.88 -1.38 -6.23
CA THR A 224 23.82 -1.36 -7.24
C THR A 224 23.83 -2.70 -7.96
N GLN A 225 22.71 -3.42 -7.91
CA GLN A 225 22.54 -4.69 -8.62
C GLN A 225 21.43 -4.56 -9.65
N LYS A 226 21.63 -5.17 -10.83
CA LYS A 226 20.59 -5.28 -11.85
C LYS A 226 19.70 -6.47 -11.52
N ILE A 227 18.43 -6.21 -11.35
CA ILE A 227 17.42 -7.21 -10.97
C ILE A 227 16.39 -7.28 -12.09
N LYS A 228 16.10 -8.49 -12.58
CA LYS A 228 15.05 -8.71 -13.57
C LYS A 228 13.69 -8.62 -12.90
N VAL A 229 12.87 -7.73 -13.40
CA VAL A 229 11.52 -7.47 -12.90
C VAL A 229 10.52 -7.83 -13.97
N LYS A 230 9.60 -8.72 -13.66
CA LYS A 230 8.48 -9.07 -14.51
C LYS A 230 7.31 -8.16 -14.20
N VAL A 231 6.97 -7.31 -15.17
CA VAL A 231 5.85 -6.38 -15.09
C VAL A 231 4.63 -7.03 -15.71
N PRO A 232 3.52 -7.19 -14.97
CA PRO A 232 2.30 -7.75 -15.53
C PRO A 232 1.67 -6.81 -16.56
N ALA A 233 0.88 -7.38 -17.48
CA ALA A 233 0.11 -6.59 -18.46
C ALA A 233 -0.96 -5.73 -17.75
N GLY A 234 -1.18 -4.52 -18.27
CA GLY A 234 -2.22 -3.63 -17.77
C GLY A 234 -1.84 -2.75 -16.58
N VAL A 235 -0.58 -2.75 -16.13
CA VAL A 235 -0.11 -1.88 -15.05
C VAL A 235 -0.40 -0.41 -15.34
N ASP A 236 -0.65 0.36 -14.28
CA ASP A 236 -0.94 1.79 -14.39
C ASP A 236 0.17 2.65 -13.80
N GLN A 237 0.13 3.93 -14.15
CA GLN A 237 1.05 4.94 -13.62
C GLN A 237 1.02 4.96 -12.09
N GLY A 238 2.21 4.96 -11.45
CA GLY A 238 2.35 5.02 -10.00
C GLY A 238 2.08 3.71 -9.25
N GLN A 239 1.73 2.63 -9.95
CA GLN A 239 1.65 1.31 -9.32
C GLN A 239 3.04 0.78 -8.99
N SER A 240 3.13 -0.03 -7.93
CA SER A 240 4.37 -0.65 -7.49
C SER A 240 4.34 -2.16 -7.68
N VAL A 241 5.38 -2.69 -8.32
CA VAL A 241 5.62 -4.13 -8.43
C VAL A 241 6.58 -4.55 -7.33
N ARG A 242 6.17 -5.52 -6.51
CA ARG A 242 6.98 -6.06 -5.42
C ARG A 242 7.76 -7.30 -5.85
N VAL A 243 9.08 -7.24 -5.74
CA VAL A 243 9.97 -8.38 -5.92
C VAL A 243 10.48 -8.84 -4.56
N ARG A 244 10.03 -10.01 -4.13
CA ARG A 244 10.30 -10.53 -2.78
C ARG A 244 11.77 -10.87 -2.59
N GLY A 245 12.34 -10.50 -1.43
CA GLY A 245 13.70 -10.85 -1.03
C GLY A 245 14.82 -10.11 -1.76
N GLU A 246 14.50 -9.17 -2.66
CA GLU A 246 15.44 -8.37 -3.43
C GLU A 246 15.74 -6.99 -2.83
N GLY A 247 15.33 -6.77 -1.57
CA GLY A 247 15.67 -5.59 -0.79
C GLY A 247 17.04 -5.67 -0.09
N CYS A 248 17.22 -4.92 0.98
CA CYS A 248 18.41 -4.96 1.82
C CYS A 248 18.54 -6.29 2.57
N VAL A 249 19.77 -6.77 2.75
CA VAL A 249 20.06 -7.98 3.52
C VAL A 249 19.71 -7.80 4.98
N GLY A 250 18.91 -8.73 5.51
CA GLY A 250 18.45 -8.73 6.90
C GLY A 250 19.60 -8.67 7.91
N SER A 251 19.28 -8.25 9.11
CA SER A 251 20.23 -8.17 10.22
C SER A 251 20.18 -9.44 11.05
N ASN A 252 21.33 -9.88 11.59
CA ASN A 252 21.47 -11.07 12.42
C ASN A 252 20.91 -12.36 11.81
N GLY A 253 21.08 -12.55 10.49
CA GLY A 253 20.55 -13.72 9.79
C GLY A 253 19.06 -13.66 9.50
N GLY A 254 18.42 -12.51 9.65
CA GLY A 254 17.03 -12.30 9.28
C GLY A 254 16.82 -12.29 7.77
N PRO A 255 15.57 -12.42 7.30
CA PRO A 255 15.25 -12.40 5.89
C PRO A 255 15.52 -11.02 5.27
N ASN A 256 15.80 -11.01 3.98
CA ASN A 256 15.96 -9.77 3.23
C ASN A 256 14.64 -8.99 3.17
N GLY A 257 14.74 -7.67 2.97
CA GLY A 257 13.62 -6.85 2.57
C GLY A 257 13.14 -7.17 1.15
N ASP A 258 12.17 -6.44 0.66
CA ASP A 258 11.66 -6.56 -0.71
C ASP A 258 12.13 -5.35 -1.55
N LEU A 259 12.18 -5.56 -2.88
CA LEU A 259 12.33 -4.47 -3.83
C LEU A 259 10.93 -4.04 -4.29
N LEU A 260 10.64 -2.76 -4.12
CA LEU A 260 9.42 -2.11 -4.60
C LEU A 260 9.77 -1.28 -5.83
N VAL A 261 9.25 -1.67 -6.98
CA VAL A 261 9.52 -1.01 -8.26
C VAL A 261 8.32 -0.17 -8.64
N GLU A 262 8.45 1.14 -8.55
CA GLU A 262 7.42 2.10 -8.95
C GLU A 262 7.43 2.26 -10.47
N ILE A 263 6.26 2.13 -11.10
CA ILE A 263 6.10 2.17 -12.55
C ILE A 263 5.82 3.60 -13.01
N TYR A 264 6.61 4.05 -13.98
CA TYR A 264 6.44 5.30 -14.71
C TYR A 264 6.17 4.99 -16.18
N ILE A 265 5.05 5.46 -16.71
CA ILE A 265 4.67 5.26 -18.11
C ILE A 265 4.98 6.53 -18.90
N LYS A 266 5.78 6.39 -19.95
CA LYS A 266 6.08 7.50 -20.87
C LYS A 266 4.83 7.90 -21.64
N ARG A 267 4.65 9.20 -21.86
CA ARG A 267 3.58 9.70 -22.72
C ARG A 267 3.72 9.14 -24.13
N HIS A 268 2.62 8.62 -24.64
CA HIS A 268 2.55 8.18 -26.03
C HIS A 268 2.07 9.31 -26.94
N PRO A 269 2.62 9.47 -28.16
CA PRO A 269 2.25 10.59 -29.06
C PRO A 269 0.80 10.49 -29.56
N ILE A 270 0.24 9.30 -29.66
CA ILE A 270 -1.10 9.07 -30.23
C ILE A 270 -2.10 8.63 -29.17
N PHE A 271 -1.69 7.76 -28.22
CA PHE A 271 -2.60 7.12 -27.31
C PHE A 271 -2.62 7.78 -25.94
N THR A 272 -3.82 7.89 -25.38
CA THR A 272 -4.04 8.32 -23.98
C THR A 272 -4.84 7.24 -23.26
N ARG A 273 -4.48 6.94 -22.01
CA ARG A 273 -5.16 5.94 -21.19
C ARG A 273 -6.25 6.56 -20.33
N ARG A 274 -7.42 5.91 -20.28
CA ARG A 274 -8.49 6.23 -19.33
C ARG A 274 -9.03 4.94 -18.70
N GLY A 275 -8.45 4.56 -17.55
CA GLY A 275 -8.71 3.26 -16.94
C GLY A 275 -8.22 2.11 -17.83
N MET A 276 -9.12 1.25 -18.29
CA MET A 276 -8.81 0.20 -19.25
C MET A 276 -9.00 0.63 -20.71
N ASP A 277 -9.65 1.78 -20.95
CA ASP A 277 -9.88 2.25 -22.31
C ASP A 277 -8.67 3.02 -22.83
N VAL A 278 -8.41 2.90 -24.13
CA VAL A 278 -7.40 3.64 -24.87
C VAL A 278 -8.11 4.69 -25.72
N LEU A 279 -7.65 5.93 -25.64
CA LEU A 279 -8.18 7.06 -26.38
C LEU A 279 -7.18 7.47 -27.44
N CYS A 280 -7.64 7.81 -28.65
CA CYS A 280 -6.83 8.46 -29.67
C CYS A 280 -7.69 9.40 -30.53
N GLU A 281 -7.03 10.32 -31.20
CA GLU A 281 -7.63 11.19 -32.22
C GLU A 281 -7.20 10.70 -33.60
N VAL A 282 -8.17 10.62 -34.51
CA VAL A 282 -7.94 10.20 -35.88
C VAL A 282 -8.32 11.34 -36.83
N PRO A 283 -7.34 11.96 -37.49
CA PRO A 283 -7.62 12.98 -38.49
C PRO A 283 -8.20 12.33 -39.74
N ILE A 284 -9.27 12.91 -40.27
CA ILE A 284 -9.92 12.50 -41.53
C ILE A 284 -10.13 13.70 -42.41
N THR A 285 -10.24 13.46 -43.72
CA THR A 285 -10.55 14.51 -44.66
C THR A 285 -12.03 14.89 -44.60
N PHE A 286 -12.35 16.10 -45.03
CA PHE A 286 -13.73 16.56 -45.20
C PHE A 286 -14.58 15.61 -46.10
N THR A 287 -13.99 15.12 -47.18
CA THR A 287 -14.67 14.19 -48.12
C THR A 287 -14.97 12.85 -47.45
N GLN A 288 -14.04 12.29 -46.66
CA GLN A 288 -14.28 11.06 -45.91
C GLN A 288 -15.39 11.23 -44.90
N ALA A 289 -15.43 12.39 -44.21
CA ALA A 289 -16.47 12.68 -43.25
C ALA A 289 -17.85 12.84 -43.88
N ALA A 290 -17.92 13.44 -45.07
CA ALA A 290 -19.18 13.70 -45.78
C ALA A 290 -19.77 12.45 -46.44
N LEU A 291 -18.93 11.66 -47.11
CA LEU A 291 -19.35 10.52 -47.91
C LEU A 291 -19.30 9.17 -47.17
N GLY A 292 -18.71 9.16 -45.97
CA GLY A 292 -18.30 7.90 -45.35
C GLY A 292 -17.05 7.32 -46.03
N ALA A 293 -16.31 6.50 -45.36
CA ALA A 293 -15.12 5.85 -45.92
C ALA A 293 -14.60 4.75 -44.97
N GLU A 294 -13.93 3.77 -45.53
CA GLU A 294 -13.07 2.88 -44.77
C GLU A 294 -11.82 3.62 -44.35
N ILE A 295 -11.58 3.70 -43.04
CA ILE A 295 -10.39 4.32 -42.45
C ILE A 295 -9.55 3.30 -41.68
N GLN A 296 -8.23 3.52 -41.64
CA GLN A 296 -7.33 2.71 -40.86
C GLN A 296 -7.12 3.38 -39.47
N VAL A 297 -7.63 2.73 -38.44
CA VAL A 297 -7.50 3.24 -37.04
C VAL A 297 -6.34 2.52 -36.38
N PRO A 298 -5.32 3.26 -35.87
CA PRO A 298 -4.25 2.66 -35.12
C PRO A 298 -4.77 2.12 -33.79
N THR A 299 -4.41 0.88 -33.45
CA THR A 299 -4.70 0.26 -32.17
C THR A 299 -3.41 -0.28 -31.55
N LEU A 300 -3.45 -0.69 -30.28
CA LEU A 300 -2.30 -1.31 -29.62
C LEU A 300 -1.87 -2.63 -30.27
N ASP A 301 -2.81 -3.34 -30.92
CA ASP A 301 -2.55 -4.62 -31.60
C ASP A 301 -2.22 -4.45 -33.11
N GLY A 302 -2.08 -3.21 -33.58
CA GLY A 302 -1.89 -2.89 -35.00
C GLY A 302 -3.03 -2.05 -35.55
N GLN A 303 -3.10 -1.92 -36.88
CA GLN A 303 -4.15 -1.15 -37.53
C GLN A 303 -5.42 -1.98 -37.72
N VAL A 304 -6.57 -1.34 -37.54
CA VAL A 304 -7.89 -1.95 -37.73
C VAL A 304 -8.67 -1.08 -38.69
N THR A 305 -9.26 -1.71 -39.71
CA THR A 305 -10.18 -1.05 -40.66
C THR A 305 -11.50 -0.76 -39.97
N TYR A 306 -11.98 0.46 -40.10
CA TYR A 306 -13.27 0.91 -39.54
C TYR A 306 -14.08 1.64 -40.59
N ASP A 307 -15.34 1.24 -40.76
CA ASP A 307 -16.28 1.87 -41.70
C ASP A 307 -16.88 3.11 -41.03
N LEU A 308 -16.50 4.27 -41.53
CA LEU A 308 -16.97 5.56 -41.07
C LEU A 308 -18.33 5.87 -41.73
N PRO A 309 -19.39 6.14 -40.96
CA PRO A 309 -20.68 6.54 -41.53
C PRO A 309 -20.60 7.87 -42.24
N GLU A 310 -21.42 8.03 -43.30
CA GLU A 310 -21.60 9.32 -43.97
C GLU A 310 -22.12 10.40 -43.02
N GLY A 311 -21.73 11.65 -43.27
CA GLY A 311 -22.13 12.79 -42.44
C GLY A 311 -21.51 12.85 -41.03
N THR A 312 -20.42 12.09 -40.79
CA THR A 312 -19.71 12.09 -39.52
C THR A 312 -19.17 13.48 -39.19
N GLN A 313 -19.50 13.97 -38.00
CA GLN A 313 -19.06 15.28 -37.53
C GLN A 313 -17.75 15.21 -36.77
N THR A 314 -16.96 16.30 -36.82
CA THR A 314 -15.77 16.43 -35.95
C THR A 314 -16.14 16.30 -34.47
N GLY A 315 -15.31 15.61 -33.66
CA GLY A 315 -15.58 15.35 -32.26
C GLY A 315 -16.46 14.11 -32.01
N THR A 316 -16.95 13.43 -33.07
CA THR A 316 -17.66 12.15 -32.90
C THR A 316 -16.70 11.09 -32.43
N THR A 317 -17.11 10.36 -31.38
CA THR A 317 -16.29 9.29 -30.79
C THR A 317 -16.88 7.93 -31.11
N PHE A 318 -16.07 7.06 -31.68
CA PHE A 318 -16.38 5.67 -31.99
C PHE A 318 -15.66 4.72 -31.05
N THR A 319 -16.18 3.50 -30.91
CA THR A 319 -15.64 2.50 -29.99
C THR A 319 -15.32 1.20 -30.73
N ILE A 320 -14.10 0.70 -30.55
CA ILE A 320 -13.66 -0.61 -31.01
C ILE A 320 -13.55 -1.51 -29.78
N ALA A 321 -14.43 -2.51 -29.70
CA ALA A 321 -14.51 -3.38 -28.54
C ALA A 321 -13.26 -4.26 -28.38
N GLY A 322 -12.79 -4.43 -27.13
CA GLY A 322 -11.70 -5.34 -26.79
C GLY A 322 -10.31 -4.92 -27.26
N LYS A 323 -10.13 -3.70 -27.78
CA LYS A 323 -8.83 -3.15 -28.23
C LYS A 323 -8.18 -2.21 -27.21
N GLY A 324 -8.69 -2.17 -25.98
CA GLY A 324 -8.12 -1.43 -24.87
C GLY A 324 -7.03 -2.22 -24.13
N ILE A 325 -6.70 -1.76 -22.92
CA ILE A 325 -5.69 -2.33 -22.03
C ILE A 325 -6.28 -3.51 -21.28
N PRO A 326 -5.55 -4.63 -21.11
CA PRO A 326 -6.00 -5.75 -20.30
C PRO A 326 -6.02 -5.41 -18.79
N GLU A 327 -6.87 -6.07 -18.04
CA GLU A 327 -6.92 -5.98 -16.60
C GLU A 327 -5.74 -6.75 -15.97
N VAL A 328 -5.03 -6.15 -15.00
CA VAL A 328 -3.80 -6.71 -14.39
C VAL A 328 -3.98 -8.14 -13.87
N ASN A 329 -5.11 -8.42 -13.23
CA ASN A 329 -5.39 -9.72 -12.63
C ASN A 329 -6.18 -10.67 -13.56
N ASN A 330 -6.70 -10.16 -14.67
CA ASN A 330 -7.48 -10.92 -15.63
C ASN A 330 -7.18 -10.48 -17.07
N PRO A 331 -6.11 -10.98 -17.70
CA PRO A 331 -5.69 -10.57 -19.04
C PRO A 331 -6.73 -10.87 -20.16
N ARG A 332 -7.72 -11.73 -19.89
CA ARG A 332 -8.81 -12.01 -20.84
C ARG A 332 -9.82 -10.87 -20.91
N ARG A 333 -9.91 -10.06 -19.87
CA ARG A 333 -10.77 -8.89 -19.83
C ARG A 333 -9.98 -7.68 -20.30
N ARG A 334 -10.36 -7.13 -21.43
CA ARG A 334 -9.76 -5.92 -22.02
C ARG A 334 -10.78 -4.80 -22.08
N GLY A 335 -10.30 -3.58 -21.94
CA GLY A 335 -11.07 -2.37 -22.21
C GLY A 335 -11.30 -2.19 -23.71
N ASN A 336 -11.84 -1.05 -24.08
CA ASN A 336 -12.14 -0.69 -25.45
C ASN A 336 -11.15 0.37 -25.93
N GLN A 337 -10.99 0.46 -27.24
CA GLN A 337 -10.40 1.65 -27.81
C GLN A 337 -11.51 2.60 -28.25
N ARG A 338 -11.37 3.84 -27.89
CA ARG A 338 -12.24 4.93 -28.34
C ARG A 338 -11.41 5.90 -29.16
N PHE A 339 -11.84 6.14 -30.39
CA PHE A 339 -11.20 7.14 -31.22
C PHE A 339 -12.17 8.28 -31.54
N THR A 340 -11.64 9.50 -31.45
CA THR A 340 -12.39 10.71 -31.76
C THR A 340 -11.94 11.21 -33.11
N VAL A 341 -12.90 11.40 -34.00
CA VAL A 341 -12.64 11.88 -35.34
C VAL A 341 -12.44 13.39 -35.36
N VAL A 342 -11.37 13.83 -36.00
CA VAL A 342 -11.07 15.25 -36.22
C VAL A 342 -11.07 15.52 -37.73
N VAL A 343 -12.04 16.29 -38.20
CA VAL A 343 -12.12 16.66 -39.62
C VAL A 343 -11.12 17.76 -39.92
N GLU A 344 -10.16 17.47 -40.79
CA GLU A 344 -9.18 18.43 -41.25
C GLU A 344 -9.66 19.18 -42.49
N THR A 345 -9.61 20.51 -42.41
CA THR A 345 -9.88 21.39 -43.56
C THR A 345 -8.60 21.56 -44.39
N PRO A 346 -8.62 21.21 -45.70
CA PRO A 346 -7.44 21.34 -46.53
C PRO A 346 -7.01 22.82 -46.69
N THR A 347 -5.74 23.07 -46.44
CA THR A 347 -5.18 24.45 -46.49
C THR A 347 -4.53 24.79 -47.80
N LYS A 348 -4.00 23.83 -48.55
CA LYS A 348 -3.30 24.01 -49.82
C LYS A 348 -4.12 23.43 -50.98
N LEU A 349 -5.01 24.25 -51.53
CA LEU A 349 -5.89 23.84 -52.61
C LEU A 349 -5.40 24.33 -53.97
N SER A 350 -5.46 23.49 -55.01
CA SER A 350 -5.27 23.89 -56.41
C SER A 350 -6.41 24.75 -56.91
N LYS A 351 -6.22 25.40 -58.07
CA LYS A 351 -7.29 26.22 -58.66
C LYS A 351 -8.53 25.35 -58.99
N GLU A 352 -8.34 24.17 -59.48
CA GLU A 352 -9.41 23.20 -59.82
C GLU A 352 -10.17 22.75 -58.53
N GLN A 353 -9.46 22.44 -57.47
CA GLN A 353 -10.08 22.06 -56.19
C GLN A 353 -10.91 23.18 -55.59
N LYS A 354 -10.44 24.44 -55.71
CA LYS A 354 -11.21 25.61 -55.27
C LYS A 354 -12.48 25.78 -56.05
N GLU A 355 -12.44 25.51 -57.37
CA GLU A 355 -13.62 25.63 -58.21
C GLU A 355 -14.65 24.52 -57.88
N LEU A 356 -14.22 23.28 -57.69
CA LEU A 356 -15.09 22.20 -57.27
C LEU A 356 -15.77 22.49 -55.93
N LEU A 357 -15.01 23.06 -54.96
CA LEU A 357 -15.58 23.43 -53.67
C LEU A 357 -16.60 24.57 -53.79
N ARG A 358 -16.40 25.55 -54.70
CA ARG A 358 -17.38 26.61 -54.94
C ARG A 358 -18.67 26.05 -55.59
N GLN A 359 -18.54 25.13 -56.51
CA GLN A 359 -19.68 24.45 -57.09
C GLN A 359 -20.46 23.65 -56.06
N LEU A 360 -19.75 22.92 -55.19
CA LEU A 360 -20.36 22.20 -54.06
C LEU A 360 -21.11 23.16 -53.13
N ASP A 361 -20.49 24.28 -52.71
CA ASP A 361 -21.11 25.25 -51.82
C ASP A 361 -22.42 25.84 -52.40
N GLY A 362 -22.45 26.05 -53.72
CA GLY A 362 -23.66 26.50 -54.44
C GLY A 362 -24.82 25.50 -54.44
N THR A 363 -24.55 24.21 -54.17
CA THR A 363 -25.56 23.15 -54.16
C THR A 363 -25.96 22.70 -52.78
N LEU A 364 -25.21 23.12 -51.73
CA LEU A 364 -25.46 22.74 -50.34
C LEU A 364 -26.65 23.50 -49.74
N GLU A 365 -27.60 22.76 -49.18
CA GLU A 365 -28.67 23.35 -48.39
C GLU A 365 -28.17 23.81 -47.02
N VAL A 366 -28.78 24.87 -46.51
CA VAL A 366 -28.44 25.39 -45.16
C VAL A 366 -28.84 24.35 -44.10
N THR A 367 -27.85 23.81 -43.38
CA THR A 367 -28.10 22.80 -42.34
C THR A 367 -29.04 23.34 -41.25
N PRO A 368 -29.87 22.49 -40.62
CA PRO A 368 -30.80 22.91 -39.57
C PRO A 368 -30.12 23.64 -38.41
N LYS A 369 -28.90 23.27 -38.04
CA LYS A 369 -28.12 23.91 -36.99
C LYS A 369 -27.72 25.36 -37.38
N ARG A 370 -27.28 25.52 -38.62
CA ARG A 370 -26.90 26.87 -39.14
C ARG A 370 -28.13 27.74 -39.28
N LYS A 371 -29.25 27.20 -39.71
CA LYS A 371 -30.54 27.92 -39.82
C LYS A 371 -30.99 28.40 -38.41
N LYS A 372 -31.05 27.50 -37.46
CA LYS A 372 -31.44 27.81 -36.06
C LYS A 372 -30.53 28.86 -35.42
N PHE A 373 -29.22 28.78 -35.68
CA PHE A 373 -28.27 29.80 -35.17
C PHE A 373 -28.56 31.21 -35.73
N PHE A 374 -28.77 31.31 -37.02
CA PHE A 374 -29.10 32.60 -37.64
C PHE A 374 -30.49 33.14 -37.28
N ASP A 375 -31.46 32.26 -37.08
CA ASP A 375 -32.80 32.64 -36.58
C ASP A 375 -32.70 33.17 -35.15
N THR A 376 -31.95 32.48 -34.27
CA THR A 376 -31.71 33.00 -32.90
C THR A 376 -31.00 34.33 -32.87
N ILE A 377 -30.05 34.58 -33.80
CA ILE A 377 -29.40 35.89 -33.89
C ILE A 377 -30.39 36.98 -34.32
N LYS A 378 -31.25 36.70 -35.28
CA LYS A 378 -32.30 37.67 -35.68
C LYS A 378 -33.20 38.01 -34.51
N ASP A 379 -33.66 37.03 -33.76
CA ASP A 379 -34.53 37.21 -32.56
C ASP A 379 -33.85 37.99 -31.42
N LEU A 380 -32.51 38.11 -31.41
CA LEU A 380 -31.78 38.85 -30.40
C LEU A 380 -31.56 40.33 -30.79
N PHE A 381 -31.67 40.68 -32.07
CA PHE A 381 -31.40 42.03 -32.59
C PHE A 381 -32.62 42.73 -33.22
N ASP A 382 -33.76 42.01 -33.35
CA ASP A 382 -35.08 42.60 -33.62
C ASP A 382 -35.81 42.85 -32.28
#